data_c51896c87a659edcf9f62f6fe8c4b360
#
_entry.id   c51896c87a659edcf9f62f6fe8c4b360
#
_cell.length_a   1.000
_cell.length_b   1.000
_cell.length_c   1.000
_cell.angle_alpha   90.00
_cell.angle_beta   90.00
_cell.angle_gamma   90.00
#
_symmetry.space_group_name_H-M   'P 1'
#
loop_
_entity.id
_entity.type
_entity.pdbx_description
1 polymer ?
#
loop_
_entity_poly.entity_id
_entity_poly.type
_entity_poly.pdbx_seq_one_letter_code
_entity_poly.pdbx_strand_id
1 'polypeptide(L)'
;MAPESGTDAARATVRMVPTSHLAPAEVATLRALLWEAFASDEDPFDETDWEHALGGMHFLVELDGRIVGHAAVVERELVVGGRPLRTGYVEAVATAPPVQGRGLGSVLMERVTAYVRDGFELGGLGTGRHHFYERLGWGTWRGPSSVLEDGLSRPTPDDDGFILLLRTPLSPPLDVTTPISCHARPGAAW
;
A
#
# COMPACT_ATOMS: atom_id res chain seq x y z
N MET A 1 -32.99 -7.16 -3.76
CA MET A 1 -32.08 -7.91 -4.66
C MET A 1 -30.68 -7.54 -4.19
N ALA A 2 -30.02 -8.43 -3.45
CA ALA A 2 -28.66 -8.18 -2.96
C ALA A 2 -27.71 -8.17 -4.17
N PRO A 3 -26.70 -7.27 -4.22
CA PRO A 3 -25.73 -7.28 -5.32
C PRO A 3 -24.90 -8.56 -5.27
N GLU A 4 -24.72 -9.17 -6.43
CA GLU A 4 -23.88 -10.36 -6.63
C GLU A 4 -22.39 -10.02 -6.46
N SER A 5 -21.96 -9.87 -5.20
CA SER A 5 -20.59 -9.47 -4.85
C SER A 5 -19.49 -10.43 -5.35
N GLY A 6 -19.84 -11.63 -5.78
CA GLY A 6 -18.88 -12.61 -6.31
C GLY A 6 -18.58 -12.49 -7.80
N THR A 7 -19.48 -11.87 -8.56
CA THR A 7 -19.41 -11.87 -10.02
C THR A 7 -18.34 -10.92 -10.55
N ASP A 8 -18.19 -9.72 -9.97
CA ASP A 8 -17.23 -8.72 -10.43
C ASP A 8 -15.79 -9.12 -10.07
N ALA A 9 -15.55 -9.62 -8.86
CA ALA A 9 -14.25 -10.14 -8.46
C ALA A 9 -13.75 -11.29 -9.37
N ALA A 10 -14.66 -12.17 -9.81
CA ALA A 10 -14.32 -13.29 -10.71
C ALA A 10 -14.03 -12.83 -12.16
N ARG A 11 -14.51 -11.65 -12.57
CA ARG A 11 -14.32 -11.08 -13.91
C ARG A 11 -13.17 -10.08 -13.97
N ALA A 12 -12.74 -9.56 -12.80
CA ALA A 12 -11.68 -8.60 -12.72
C ALA A 12 -10.32 -9.25 -13.00
N THR A 13 -9.45 -8.51 -13.67
CA THR A 13 -8.04 -8.87 -13.85
C THR A 13 -7.15 -7.83 -13.18
N VAL A 14 -5.97 -8.25 -12.71
CA VAL A 14 -4.97 -7.34 -12.16
C VAL A 14 -3.76 -7.32 -13.08
N ARG A 15 -3.53 -6.17 -13.70
CA ARG A 15 -2.37 -5.93 -14.55
C ARG A 15 -1.28 -5.22 -13.76
N MET A 16 -0.04 -5.65 -13.93
CA MET A 16 1.14 -5.07 -13.31
C MET A 16 1.89 -4.21 -14.32
N VAL A 17 2.22 -2.98 -13.94
CA VAL A 17 2.91 -2.01 -14.82
C VAL A 17 3.94 -1.24 -13.98
N PRO A 18 5.24 -1.25 -14.33
CA PRO A 18 6.19 -0.36 -13.68
C PRO A 18 5.88 1.10 -14.03
N THR A 19 6.17 2.02 -13.13
CA THR A 19 5.92 3.46 -13.32
C THR A 19 6.42 3.97 -14.69
N SER A 20 7.60 3.52 -15.12
CA SER A 20 8.22 3.92 -16.39
C SER A 20 7.45 3.49 -17.65
N HIS A 21 6.49 2.58 -17.51
CA HIS A 21 5.68 2.05 -18.62
C HIS A 21 4.20 2.47 -18.55
N LEU A 22 3.83 3.28 -17.54
CA LEU A 22 2.48 3.86 -17.50
C LEU A 22 2.29 4.82 -18.68
N ALA A 23 1.24 4.60 -19.47
CA ALA A 23 0.87 5.53 -20.53
C ALA A 23 0.29 6.82 -19.92
N PRO A 24 0.45 7.99 -20.57
CA PRO A 24 -0.10 9.25 -20.05
C PRO A 24 -1.62 9.21 -19.77
N ALA A 25 -2.38 8.48 -20.59
CA ALA A 25 -3.81 8.29 -20.39
C ALA A 25 -4.12 7.43 -19.15
N GLU A 26 -3.28 6.44 -18.84
CA GLU A 26 -3.40 5.63 -17.62
C GLU A 26 -3.09 6.48 -16.39
N VAL A 27 -2.02 7.27 -16.42
CA VAL A 27 -1.68 8.22 -15.35
C VAL A 27 -2.87 9.15 -15.06
N ALA A 28 -3.48 9.73 -16.09
CA ALA A 28 -4.64 10.60 -15.92
C ALA A 28 -5.83 9.85 -15.29
N THR A 29 -6.09 8.60 -15.71
CA THR A 29 -7.16 7.76 -15.18
C THR A 29 -6.90 7.39 -13.70
N LEU A 30 -5.67 7.00 -13.35
CA LEU A 30 -5.29 6.66 -11.99
C LEU A 30 -5.39 7.84 -11.04
N ARG A 31 -4.91 9.01 -11.46
CA ARG A 31 -5.05 10.24 -10.69
C ARG A 31 -6.53 10.55 -10.42
N ALA A 32 -7.38 10.54 -11.45
CA ALA A 32 -8.81 10.78 -11.29
C ALA A 32 -9.45 9.79 -10.30
N LEU A 33 -9.12 8.50 -10.40
CA LEU A 33 -9.61 7.46 -9.51
C LEU A 33 -9.20 7.71 -8.06
N LEU A 34 -7.93 8.03 -7.81
CA LEU A 34 -7.38 8.25 -6.47
C LEU A 34 -7.98 9.51 -5.83
N TRP A 35 -7.98 10.64 -6.54
CA TRP A 35 -8.60 11.87 -6.05
C TRP A 35 -10.09 11.68 -5.72
N GLU A 36 -10.84 10.93 -6.54
CA GLU A 36 -12.25 10.63 -6.27
C GLU A 36 -12.42 9.68 -5.07
N ALA A 37 -11.58 8.64 -4.97
CA ALA A 37 -11.70 7.62 -3.92
C ALA A 37 -11.43 8.17 -2.51
N PHE A 38 -10.55 9.16 -2.39
CA PHE A 38 -10.15 9.79 -1.12
C PHE A 38 -10.75 11.18 -0.90
N ALA A 39 -11.64 11.65 -1.77
CA ALA A 39 -12.19 13.01 -1.71
C ALA A 39 -12.94 13.35 -0.41
N SER A 40 -13.43 12.35 0.31
CA SER A 40 -14.17 12.52 1.58
C SER A 40 -13.34 12.22 2.83
N ASP A 41 -12.08 11.87 2.70
CA ASP A 41 -11.21 11.61 3.84
C ASP A 41 -10.83 12.93 4.54
N GLU A 42 -10.48 12.87 5.83
CA GLU A 42 -10.05 14.05 6.60
C GLU A 42 -8.77 14.65 6.04
N ASP A 43 -7.91 13.81 5.48
CA ASP A 43 -6.69 14.18 4.73
C ASP A 43 -6.83 13.64 3.30
N PRO A 44 -7.34 14.47 2.37
CA PRO A 44 -7.56 14.06 0.99
C PRO A 44 -6.25 13.79 0.27
N PHE A 45 -6.26 12.79 -0.62
CA PHE A 45 -5.14 12.41 -1.46
C PHE A 45 -4.63 13.60 -2.30
N ASP A 46 -3.34 13.88 -2.23
CA ASP A 46 -2.71 15.01 -2.87
C ASP A 46 -1.59 14.63 -3.85
N GLU A 47 -0.87 15.62 -4.36
CA GLU A 47 0.23 15.42 -5.30
C GLU A 47 1.41 14.69 -4.66
N THR A 48 1.67 14.93 -3.38
CA THR A 48 2.75 14.29 -2.63
C THR A 48 2.47 12.79 -2.46
N ASP A 49 1.22 12.43 -2.18
CA ASP A 49 0.80 11.02 -2.10
C ASP A 49 0.93 10.30 -3.44
N TRP A 50 0.60 11.02 -4.54
CA TRP A 50 0.83 10.49 -5.88
C TRP A 50 2.32 10.25 -6.14
N GLU A 51 3.18 11.20 -5.78
CA GLU A 51 4.63 11.07 -5.92
C GLU A 51 5.18 9.88 -5.12
N HIS A 52 4.63 9.59 -3.93
CA HIS A 52 4.99 8.42 -3.14
C HIS A 52 4.69 7.09 -3.86
N ALA A 53 3.68 7.05 -4.70
CA ALA A 53 3.32 5.86 -5.47
C ALA A 53 4.20 5.62 -6.70
N LEU A 54 5.05 6.61 -7.07
CA LEU A 54 5.90 6.53 -8.26
C LEU A 54 7.23 5.81 -7.99
N GLY A 55 7.85 5.33 -9.07
CA GLY A 55 9.15 4.66 -9.01
C GLY A 55 9.09 3.16 -8.75
N GLY A 56 7.89 2.59 -8.57
CA GLY A 56 7.69 1.19 -8.29
C GLY A 56 6.83 0.45 -9.32
N MET A 57 6.14 -0.58 -8.83
CA MET A 57 5.19 -1.40 -9.59
C MET A 57 3.77 -1.00 -9.26
N HIS A 58 2.99 -0.62 -10.27
CA HIS A 58 1.57 -0.35 -10.16
C HIS A 58 0.76 -1.61 -10.46
N PHE A 59 -0.33 -1.79 -9.71
CA PHE A 59 -1.30 -2.86 -9.84
C PHE A 59 -2.64 -2.24 -10.22
N LEU A 60 -3.12 -2.54 -11.41
CA LEU A 60 -4.32 -1.95 -11.97
C LEU A 60 -5.41 -3.02 -12.02
N VAL A 61 -6.51 -2.81 -11.29
CA VAL A 61 -7.69 -3.66 -11.42
C VAL A 61 -8.48 -3.22 -12.65
N GLU A 62 -8.66 -4.13 -13.58
CA GLU A 62 -9.45 -3.90 -14.79
C GLU A 62 -10.75 -4.73 -14.72
N LEU A 63 -11.87 -4.06 -14.96
CA LEU A 63 -13.19 -4.65 -15.06
C LEU A 63 -13.90 -4.09 -16.31
N ASP A 64 -14.33 -4.98 -17.19
CA ASP A 64 -14.99 -4.62 -18.48
C ASP A 64 -14.19 -3.56 -19.29
N GLY A 65 -12.86 -3.73 -19.33
CA GLY A 65 -11.96 -2.84 -20.08
C GLY A 65 -11.71 -1.46 -19.45
N ARG A 66 -12.10 -1.28 -18.18
CA ARG A 66 -11.89 -0.02 -17.43
C ARG A 66 -11.02 -0.27 -16.21
N ILE A 67 -10.11 0.63 -15.91
CA ILE A 67 -9.36 0.65 -14.66
C ILE A 67 -10.31 1.11 -13.55
N VAL A 68 -10.51 0.24 -12.55
CA VAL A 68 -11.43 0.45 -11.43
C VAL A 68 -10.77 0.31 -10.07
N GLY A 69 -9.47 0.03 -10.02
CA GLY A 69 -8.71 -0.04 -8.77
C GLY A 69 -7.23 0.11 -9.01
N HIS A 70 -6.52 0.54 -7.99
CA HIS A 70 -5.10 0.82 -8.00
C HIS A 70 -4.44 0.46 -6.67
N ALA A 71 -3.21 0.01 -6.75
CA ALA A 71 -2.20 0.04 -5.68
C ALA A 71 -0.83 0.20 -6.30
N ALA A 72 0.12 0.75 -5.58
CA ALA A 72 1.53 0.74 -5.96
C ALA A 72 2.36 0.02 -4.90
N VAL A 73 3.46 -0.61 -5.32
CA VAL A 73 4.51 -1.10 -4.43
C VAL A 73 5.80 -0.40 -4.80
N VAL A 74 6.31 0.40 -3.88
CA VAL A 74 7.59 1.09 -4.02
C VAL A 74 8.63 0.46 -3.09
N GLU A 75 9.87 0.43 -3.51
CA GLU A 75 10.95 -0.07 -2.66
C GLU A 75 11.33 1.02 -1.64
N ARG A 76 11.30 0.65 -0.36
CA ARG A 76 11.77 1.48 0.75
C ARG A 76 12.67 0.66 1.66
N GLU A 77 13.52 1.32 2.40
CA GLU A 77 14.22 0.73 3.53
C GLU A 77 13.48 1.06 4.82
N LEU A 78 13.08 0.03 5.55
CA LEU A 78 12.61 0.16 6.93
C LEU A 78 13.68 -0.41 7.88
N VAL A 79 13.94 0.28 8.96
CA VAL A 79 14.90 -0.18 9.98
C VAL A 79 14.13 -0.77 11.16
N VAL A 80 14.22 -2.08 11.36
CA VAL A 80 13.51 -2.81 12.41
C VAL A 80 14.50 -3.31 13.46
N GLY A 81 14.40 -2.81 14.67
CA GLY A 81 15.33 -3.16 15.74
C GLY A 81 16.80 -2.83 15.39
N GLY A 82 17.02 -1.76 14.64
CA GLY A 82 18.35 -1.34 14.18
C GLY A 82 18.85 -2.06 12.91
N ARG A 83 18.06 -2.99 12.35
CA ARG A 83 18.40 -3.70 11.12
C ARG A 83 17.67 -3.11 9.92
N PRO A 84 18.37 -2.62 8.88
CA PRO A 84 17.73 -2.20 7.64
C PRO A 84 17.20 -3.41 6.88
N LEU A 85 15.98 -3.29 6.35
CA LEU A 85 15.29 -4.32 5.58
C LEU A 85 14.72 -3.71 4.30
N ARG A 86 14.99 -4.37 3.17
CA ARG A 86 14.44 -4.00 1.88
C ARG A 86 12.95 -4.31 1.84
N THR A 87 12.15 -3.27 1.82
CA THR A 87 10.70 -3.34 2.04
C THR A 87 9.92 -2.96 0.78
N GLY A 88 8.98 -3.82 0.38
CA GLY A 88 7.94 -3.45 -0.57
C GLY A 88 6.85 -2.65 0.14
N TYR A 89 6.90 -1.33 0.02
CA TYR A 89 5.95 -0.44 0.69
C TYR A 89 4.75 -0.18 -0.21
N VAL A 90 3.55 -0.43 0.33
CA VAL A 90 2.30 -0.32 -0.44
C VAL A 90 1.73 1.07 -0.30
N GLU A 91 1.46 1.72 -1.43
CA GLU A 91 0.97 3.09 -1.53
C GLU A 91 -0.31 3.16 -2.37
N ALA A 92 -1.11 4.18 -2.16
CA ALA A 92 -2.23 4.58 -3.01
C ALA A 92 -3.21 3.44 -3.35
N VAL A 93 -3.66 2.70 -2.33
CA VAL A 93 -4.61 1.59 -2.49
C VAL A 93 -6.03 2.12 -2.55
N ALA A 94 -6.67 2.00 -3.70
CA ALA A 94 -8.06 2.42 -3.86
C ALA A 94 -8.83 1.55 -4.86
N THR A 95 -10.15 1.55 -4.72
CA THR A 95 -11.11 1.12 -5.74
C THR A 95 -12.09 2.24 -6.01
N ALA A 96 -12.51 2.40 -7.27
CA ALA A 96 -13.44 3.43 -7.67
C ALA A 96 -14.74 3.35 -6.85
N PRO A 97 -15.28 4.47 -6.33
CA PRO A 97 -16.45 4.48 -5.45
C PRO A 97 -17.65 3.66 -5.94
N PRO A 98 -18.02 3.67 -7.25
CA PRO A 98 -19.18 2.92 -7.73
C PRO A 98 -19.04 1.39 -7.65
N VAL A 99 -17.81 0.87 -7.48
CA VAL A 99 -17.52 -0.58 -7.43
C VAL A 99 -16.95 -1.06 -6.10
N GLN A 100 -16.90 -0.19 -5.10
CA GLN A 100 -16.53 -0.57 -3.73
C GLN A 100 -17.50 -1.61 -3.16
N GLY A 101 -16.99 -2.44 -2.23
CA GLY A 101 -17.79 -3.51 -1.62
C GLY A 101 -18.00 -4.76 -2.49
N ARG A 102 -17.44 -4.81 -3.72
CA ARG A 102 -17.61 -5.92 -4.67
C ARG A 102 -16.43 -6.91 -4.69
N GLY A 103 -15.55 -6.87 -3.68
CA GLY A 103 -14.41 -7.78 -3.54
C GLY A 103 -13.16 -7.39 -4.34
N LEU A 104 -13.21 -6.31 -5.15
CA LEU A 104 -12.09 -5.91 -6.02
C LEU A 104 -10.83 -5.53 -5.24
N GLY A 105 -10.97 -4.89 -4.09
CA GLY A 105 -9.85 -4.58 -3.21
C GLY A 105 -9.13 -5.83 -2.70
N SER A 106 -9.86 -6.92 -2.44
CA SER A 106 -9.25 -8.20 -2.05
C SER A 106 -8.46 -8.82 -3.19
N VAL A 107 -9.03 -8.88 -4.40
CA VAL A 107 -8.34 -9.36 -5.60
C VAL A 107 -7.06 -8.58 -5.86
N LEU A 108 -7.13 -7.24 -5.74
CA LEU A 108 -5.97 -6.35 -5.86
C LEU A 108 -4.89 -6.69 -4.84
N MET A 109 -5.26 -6.71 -3.56
CA MET A 109 -4.29 -6.87 -2.46
C MET A 109 -3.76 -8.29 -2.34
N GLU A 110 -4.47 -9.32 -2.78
CA GLU A 110 -3.92 -10.68 -2.94
C GLU A 110 -2.74 -10.68 -3.93
N ARG A 111 -2.89 -9.96 -5.04
CA ARG A 111 -1.81 -9.86 -6.05
C ARG A 111 -0.63 -9.04 -5.53
N VAL A 112 -0.89 -7.91 -4.87
CA VAL A 112 0.13 -7.08 -4.23
C VAL A 112 0.88 -7.88 -3.16
N THR A 113 0.15 -8.58 -2.29
CA THR A 113 0.74 -9.40 -1.21
C THR A 113 1.64 -10.50 -1.76
N ALA A 114 1.23 -11.18 -2.84
CA ALA A 114 2.06 -12.19 -3.51
C ALA A 114 3.36 -11.57 -4.05
N TYR A 115 3.25 -10.45 -4.76
CA TYR A 115 4.42 -9.75 -5.30
C TYR A 115 5.41 -9.32 -4.22
N VAL A 116 4.92 -8.78 -3.10
CA VAL A 116 5.76 -8.39 -1.96
C VAL A 116 6.45 -9.61 -1.35
N ARG A 117 5.72 -10.73 -1.18
CA ARG A 117 6.29 -11.97 -0.62
C ARG A 117 7.41 -12.55 -1.47
N ASP A 118 7.28 -12.43 -2.78
CA ASP A 118 8.26 -13.01 -3.72
C ASP A 118 9.50 -12.14 -3.86
N GLY A 119 9.37 -10.81 -3.69
CA GLY A 119 10.40 -9.87 -4.07
C GLY A 119 11.14 -9.14 -2.94
N PHE A 120 10.63 -9.11 -1.71
CA PHE A 120 11.14 -8.25 -0.65
C PHE A 120 11.39 -9.00 0.67
N GLU A 121 12.26 -8.43 1.52
CA GLU A 121 12.48 -8.96 2.86
C GLU A 121 11.31 -8.66 3.79
N LEU A 122 10.54 -7.58 3.50
CA LEU A 122 9.42 -7.14 4.30
C LEU A 122 8.38 -6.45 3.41
N GLY A 123 7.10 -6.54 3.77
CA GLY A 123 6.07 -5.63 3.28
C GLY A 123 5.76 -4.58 4.33
N GLY A 124 5.45 -3.36 3.91
CA GLY A 124 5.03 -2.27 4.78
C GLY A 124 3.85 -1.50 4.18
N LEU A 125 2.97 -0.98 5.03
CA LEU A 125 1.93 -0.01 4.67
C LEU A 125 1.43 0.74 5.91
N GLY A 126 0.92 1.95 5.71
CA GLY A 126 0.19 2.73 6.72
C GLY A 126 -1.32 2.65 6.48
N THR A 127 -2.12 2.36 7.52
CA THR A 127 -3.59 2.31 7.37
C THR A 127 -4.33 2.29 8.70
N GLY A 128 -5.53 2.85 8.72
CA GLY A 128 -6.53 2.61 9.76
C GLY A 128 -7.47 1.43 9.49
N ARG A 129 -7.36 0.77 8.32
CA ARG A 129 -8.26 -0.32 7.91
C ARG A 129 -7.67 -1.71 8.22
N HIS A 130 -7.20 -1.94 9.45
CA HIS A 130 -6.48 -3.13 9.89
C HIS A 130 -7.12 -4.44 9.45
N HIS A 131 -8.40 -4.64 9.78
CA HIS A 131 -9.10 -5.90 9.51
C HIS A 131 -9.09 -6.31 8.03
N PHE A 132 -9.08 -5.34 7.12
CA PHE A 132 -9.01 -5.62 5.69
C PHE A 132 -7.67 -6.27 5.31
N TYR A 133 -6.55 -5.75 5.82
CA TYR A 133 -5.20 -6.24 5.51
C TYR A 133 -4.81 -7.47 6.34
N GLU A 134 -5.27 -7.58 7.58
CA GLU A 134 -4.97 -8.71 8.46
C GLU A 134 -5.45 -10.04 7.88
N ARG A 135 -6.59 -10.06 7.18
CA ARG A 135 -7.08 -11.24 6.46
C ARG A 135 -6.15 -11.73 5.35
N LEU A 136 -5.27 -10.88 4.87
CA LEU A 136 -4.29 -11.15 3.82
C LEU A 136 -2.90 -11.50 4.40
N GLY A 137 -2.81 -11.56 5.72
CA GLY A 137 -1.58 -11.94 6.43
C GLY A 137 -0.68 -10.77 6.83
N TRP A 138 -1.15 -9.52 6.66
CA TRP A 138 -0.49 -8.36 7.22
C TRP A 138 -0.76 -8.28 8.73
N GLY A 139 0.19 -7.79 9.51
CA GLY A 139 0.04 -7.67 10.96
C GLY A 139 0.39 -6.28 11.45
N THR A 140 -0.40 -5.77 12.40
CA THR A 140 -0.14 -4.47 13.03
C THR A 140 1.17 -4.50 13.80
N TRP A 141 2.06 -3.53 13.53
CA TRP A 141 3.28 -3.34 14.31
C TRP A 141 2.95 -2.70 15.64
N ARG A 142 3.60 -3.18 16.72
CA ARG A 142 3.31 -2.78 18.11
C ARG A 142 4.46 -2.01 18.76
N GLY A 143 5.64 -2.02 18.12
CA GLY A 143 6.79 -1.27 18.59
C GLY A 143 6.64 0.21 18.24
N PRO A 144 7.37 1.08 18.94
CA PRO A 144 7.34 2.52 18.67
C PRO A 144 7.93 2.83 17.29
N SER A 145 7.31 3.79 16.62
CA SER A 145 7.73 4.28 15.31
C SER A 145 8.56 5.55 15.39
N SER A 146 9.40 5.77 14.39
CA SER A 146 10.19 6.99 14.24
C SER A 146 10.59 7.24 12.79
N VAL A 147 10.98 8.48 12.49
CA VAL A 147 11.53 8.91 11.21
C VAL A 147 13.00 9.23 11.37
N LEU A 148 13.81 8.72 10.45
CA LEU A 148 15.24 9.00 10.35
C LEU A 148 15.46 10.18 9.40
N GLU A 149 16.04 11.26 9.91
CA GLU A 149 16.35 12.48 9.17
C GLU A 149 17.72 13.01 9.60
N ASP A 150 18.64 13.22 8.66
CA ASP A 150 20.00 13.71 8.91
C ASP A 150 20.76 12.94 10.01
N GLY A 151 20.56 11.63 10.08
CA GLY A 151 21.19 10.77 11.09
C GLY A 151 20.53 10.82 12.47
N LEU A 152 19.47 11.58 12.64
CA LEU A 152 18.67 11.68 13.87
C LEU A 152 17.39 10.86 13.75
N SER A 153 16.97 10.24 14.87
CA SER A 153 15.68 9.55 14.95
C SER A 153 14.67 10.45 15.67
N ARG A 154 13.57 10.75 15.00
CA ARG A 154 12.45 11.52 15.53
C ARG A 154 11.24 10.58 15.74
N PRO A 155 10.81 10.36 16.99
CA PRO A 155 9.63 9.57 17.29
C PRO A 155 8.37 10.10 16.57
N THR A 156 7.52 9.17 16.12
CA THR A 156 6.23 9.46 15.46
C THR A 156 5.09 8.71 16.17
N PRO A 157 4.77 9.03 17.42
CA PRO A 157 3.81 8.28 18.22
C PRO A 157 2.38 8.32 17.64
N ASP A 158 2.06 9.30 16.81
CA ASP A 158 0.77 9.39 16.12
C ASP A 158 0.61 8.30 15.02
N ASP A 159 1.72 7.74 14.55
CA ASP A 159 1.73 6.64 13.58
C ASP A 159 1.73 5.26 14.26
N ASP A 160 1.95 5.20 15.58
CA ASP A 160 1.96 3.94 16.32
C ASP A 160 0.61 3.23 16.21
N GLY A 161 0.67 1.96 15.81
CA GLY A 161 -0.52 1.14 15.60
C GLY A 161 -1.16 1.28 14.21
N PHE A 162 -0.75 2.26 13.38
CA PHE A 162 -1.23 2.39 11.99
C PHE A 162 -0.30 1.72 10.97
N ILE A 163 0.89 1.28 11.38
CA ILE A 163 1.86 0.60 10.52
C ILE A 163 1.57 -0.90 10.54
N LEU A 164 1.32 -1.47 9.36
CA LEU A 164 1.18 -2.90 9.18
C LEU A 164 2.36 -3.46 8.38
N LEU A 165 2.84 -4.61 8.81
CA LEU A 165 3.94 -5.30 8.15
C LEU A 165 3.50 -6.68 7.65
N LEU A 166 4.05 -7.08 6.51
CA LEU A 166 3.93 -8.42 5.96
C LEU A 166 5.29 -9.11 6.06
N ARG A 167 5.33 -10.21 6.81
CA ARG A 167 6.51 -11.10 6.79
C ARG A 167 6.52 -11.90 5.50
N THR A 168 7.68 -11.99 4.91
CA THR A 168 7.95 -12.76 3.68
C THR A 168 8.83 -13.96 4.00
N PRO A 169 9.01 -14.90 3.08
CA PRO A 169 9.98 -15.98 3.25
C PRO A 169 11.44 -15.49 3.45
N LEU A 170 11.74 -14.26 3.05
CA LEU A 170 13.05 -13.62 3.20
C LEU A 170 13.18 -12.83 4.51
N SER A 171 12.10 -12.67 5.28
CA SER A 171 12.14 -11.92 6.55
C SER A 171 13.01 -12.62 7.57
N PRO A 172 13.87 -11.89 8.30
CA PRO A 172 14.50 -12.42 9.50
C PRO A 172 13.45 -12.66 10.60
N PRO A 173 13.79 -13.36 11.67
CA PRO A 173 12.97 -13.36 12.89
C PRO A 173 12.77 -11.92 13.39
N LEU A 174 11.52 -11.50 13.55
CA LEU A 174 11.14 -10.16 13.98
C LEU A 174 10.28 -10.24 15.25
N ASP A 175 10.63 -9.44 16.24
CA ASP A 175 9.76 -9.15 17.37
C ASP A 175 8.93 -7.92 17.04
N VAL A 176 7.60 -8.07 17.06
CA VAL A 176 6.64 -7.01 16.67
C VAL A 176 6.60 -5.82 17.63
N THR A 177 7.32 -5.90 18.75
CA THR A 177 7.43 -4.84 19.76
C THR A 177 8.72 -4.03 19.67
N THR A 178 9.63 -4.39 18.77
CA THR A 178 10.88 -3.64 18.58
C THR A 178 10.61 -2.28 17.90
N PRO A 179 11.47 -1.28 18.13
CA PRO A 179 11.36 -0.01 17.40
C PRO A 179 11.46 -0.21 15.88
N ILE A 180 10.67 0.57 15.14
CA ILE A 180 10.72 0.63 13.67
C ILE A 180 10.93 2.06 13.21
N SER A 181 11.71 2.22 12.15
CA SER A 181 11.96 3.55 11.56
C SER A 181 11.90 3.48 10.04
N CYS A 182 11.47 4.58 9.43
CA CYS A 182 11.62 4.85 8.01
C CYS A 182 12.45 6.11 7.78
N HIS A 183 12.97 6.29 6.58
CA HIS A 183 13.62 7.55 6.20
C HIS A 183 12.59 8.64 5.93
N ALA A 184 12.93 9.88 6.31
CA ALA A 184 12.12 11.07 6.03
C ALA A 184 11.88 11.21 4.51
N ARG A 185 10.70 11.69 4.18
CA ARG A 185 10.28 12.06 2.81
C ARG A 185 9.30 13.24 2.91
N PRO A 186 9.04 13.98 1.84
CA PRO A 186 7.99 15.00 1.82
C PRO A 186 6.62 14.40 2.18
N GLY A 187 5.76 15.13 2.87
CA GLY A 187 4.44 14.68 3.30
C GLY A 187 4.47 13.60 4.38
N ALA A 188 3.55 12.65 4.31
CA ALA A 188 3.48 11.54 5.25
C ALA A 188 4.70 10.61 5.13
N ALA A 189 5.37 10.37 6.24
CA ALA A 189 6.57 9.54 6.26
C ALA A 189 6.24 8.05 6.20
N TRP A 190 5.09 7.65 6.80
CA TRP A 190 4.58 6.27 6.87
C TRP A 190 3.43 6.03 5.90
#